data_4bf014e3c5fed2cb30fc59d9867a696b
#
_entry.id   4bf014e3c5fed2cb30fc59d9867a696b
#
_cell.length_a   1.000
_cell.length_b   1.000
_cell.length_c   1.000
_cell.angle_alpha   90.00
_cell.angle_beta   90.00
_cell.angle_gamma   90.00
#
_symmetry.space_group_name_H-M   'P 1'
#
loop_
_entity.id
_entity.type
_entity.pdbx_description
1 polymer ?
#
loop_
_entity_poly.entity_id
_entity_poly.type
_entity_poly.pdbx_seq_one_letter_code
_entity_poly.pdbx_strand_id
1 'polypeptide(L)'
;SGRLKGMINHQLWEKLFGGEKNIFLIEDVHNPLIRMGNCCFPIPGDKISGFIFEDKEIEIHHSNCKNSFNKKNKVPVGKIPVEVAWSISEKLTQQHILHIQVIDGAGILYQITKIIKDAGVTIINSETAAKQNNYADIRIEIESITWPVFHKIVEKLRPLKFVKKIQEEASA
;
A
#
# COMPACT_ATOMS: atom_id res chain seq x y z
N SER A 1 -29.78 3.27 -9.89
CA SER A 1 -29.70 1.86 -9.46
C SER A 1 -28.38 1.27 -9.91
N GLY A 2 -27.37 1.42 -9.03
CA GLY A 2 -26.05 0.86 -9.24
C GLY A 2 -26.11 -0.65 -9.16
N ARG A 3 -25.93 -1.31 -10.27
CA ARG A 3 -25.81 -2.75 -10.32
C ARG A 3 -24.42 -3.14 -9.86
N LEU A 4 -24.35 -3.75 -8.70
CA LEU A 4 -23.27 -4.68 -8.33
C LEU A 4 -23.33 -5.88 -9.29
N LYS A 5 -22.88 -5.71 -10.52
CA LYS A 5 -22.70 -6.82 -11.44
C LYS A 5 -21.27 -7.34 -11.28
N GLY A 6 -21.18 -8.52 -10.70
CA GLY A 6 -20.01 -9.34 -10.75
C GLY A 6 -19.04 -9.14 -9.59
N MET A 7 -19.45 -9.46 -8.36
CA MET A 7 -18.50 -9.92 -7.38
C MET A 7 -17.84 -11.18 -7.95
N ILE A 8 -16.70 -11.02 -8.58
CA ILE A 8 -15.87 -12.17 -8.94
C ILE A 8 -15.51 -12.84 -7.62
N ASN A 9 -15.90 -14.08 -7.47
CA ASN A 9 -15.54 -14.92 -6.33
C ASN A 9 -14.02 -14.88 -6.15
N HIS A 10 -13.55 -14.73 -4.91
CA HIS A 10 -12.13 -14.68 -4.54
C HIS A 10 -11.29 -15.80 -5.17
N GLN A 11 -11.83 -17.02 -5.28
CA GLN A 11 -11.16 -18.14 -5.95
C GLN A 11 -11.03 -17.94 -7.47
N LEU A 12 -12.01 -17.30 -8.10
CA LEU A 12 -11.95 -16.96 -9.52
C LEU A 12 -10.94 -15.82 -9.75
N TRP A 13 -10.86 -14.89 -8.83
CA TRP A 13 -9.86 -13.82 -8.83
C TRP A 13 -8.43 -14.34 -8.78
N GLU A 14 -8.11 -15.23 -7.83
CA GLU A 14 -6.78 -15.87 -7.73
C GLU A 14 -6.40 -16.62 -9.01
N LYS A 15 -7.39 -17.24 -9.65
CA LYS A 15 -7.18 -18.01 -10.88
C LYS A 15 -7.00 -17.16 -12.14
N LEU A 16 -7.64 -15.97 -12.16
CA LEU A 16 -7.61 -15.08 -13.34
C LEU A 16 -6.50 -14.04 -13.29
N PHE A 17 -6.07 -13.63 -12.10
CA PHE A 17 -5.21 -12.46 -11.89
C PHE A 17 -3.97 -12.74 -11.04
N GLY A 18 -3.62 -14.00 -10.85
CA GLY A 18 -2.61 -14.50 -9.92
C GLY A 18 -1.35 -13.64 -9.80
N GLY A 19 -1.21 -12.94 -8.68
CA GLY A 19 -0.04 -12.16 -8.35
C GLY A 19 -0.30 -11.06 -7.32
N GLU A 20 -1.30 -10.24 -7.48
CA GLU A 20 -1.65 -9.19 -6.53
C GLU A 20 -2.83 -9.63 -5.66
N LYS A 21 -2.52 -10.28 -4.55
CA LYS A 21 -3.49 -10.99 -3.70
C LYS A 21 -4.50 -10.12 -2.97
N ASN A 22 -4.33 -8.82 -2.96
CA ASN A 22 -5.08 -7.92 -2.09
C ASN A 22 -6.00 -6.94 -2.81
N ILE A 23 -6.06 -6.98 -4.14
CA ILE A 23 -6.91 -6.08 -4.94
C ILE A 23 -7.84 -6.89 -5.83
N PHE A 24 -9.08 -6.47 -5.92
CA PHE A 24 -10.00 -6.92 -6.95
C PHE A 24 -10.58 -5.73 -7.70
N LEU A 25 -10.90 -5.95 -8.96
CA LEU A 25 -11.56 -4.98 -9.81
C LEU A 25 -13.07 -5.15 -9.69
N ILE A 26 -13.79 -4.03 -9.68
CA ILE A 26 -15.24 -4.02 -9.67
C ILE A 26 -15.77 -4.00 -11.12
N GLU A 27 -14.94 -3.54 -12.05
CA GLU A 27 -15.25 -3.54 -13.49
C GLU A 27 -14.63 -4.76 -14.19
N ASP A 28 -15.28 -5.17 -15.29
CA ASP A 28 -14.89 -6.34 -16.11
C ASP A 28 -13.68 -5.98 -16.98
N VAL A 29 -12.49 -6.25 -16.48
CA VAL A 29 -11.24 -6.09 -17.21
C VAL A 29 -10.55 -7.44 -17.34
N HIS A 30 -10.33 -7.89 -18.56
CA HIS A 30 -9.67 -9.18 -18.81
C HIS A 30 -8.17 -9.10 -18.64
N ASN A 31 -7.62 -9.96 -17.75
CA ASN A 31 -6.18 -10.14 -17.51
C ASN A 31 -5.40 -8.84 -17.28
N PRO A 32 -5.78 -7.99 -16.32
CA PRO A 32 -5.03 -6.78 -16.04
C PRO A 32 -3.70 -7.11 -15.37
N LEU A 33 -2.67 -6.37 -15.71
CA LEU A 33 -1.46 -6.28 -14.92
C LEU A 33 -1.65 -5.15 -13.90
N ILE A 34 -1.60 -5.47 -12.61
CA ILE A 34 -1.80 -4.49 -11.54
C ILE A 34 -0.45 -4.01 -11.00
N ARG A 35 -0.29 -2.71 -10.92
CA ARG A 35 0.90 -2.06 -10.36
C ARG A 35 0.50 -1.01 -9.32
N MET A 36 1.22 -1.02 -8.18
CA MET A 36 1.10 0.05 -7.20
C MET A 36 1.88 1.28 -7.62
N GLY A 37 1.29 2.46 -7.45
CA GLY A 37 1.96 3.71 -7.76
C GLY A 37 3.20 3.92 -6.90
N ASN A 38 4.36 4.08 -7.55
CA ASN A 38 5.65 4.31 -6.88
C ASN A 38 5.74 5.64 -6.13
N CYS A 39 4.78 6.53 -6.33
CA CYS A 39 4.75 7.85 -5.68
C CYS A 39 4.03 7.85 -4.32
N CYS A 40 3.24 6.83 -4.01
CA CYS A 40 2.40 6.81 -2.81
C CYS A 40 2.31 5.46 -2.10
N PHE A 41 2.65 4.36 -2.76
CA PHE A 41 2.66 3.00 -2.19
C PHE A 41 1.44 2.70 -1.31
N PRO A 42 0.24 2.61 -1.89
CA PRO A 42 -0.95 2.30 -1.12
C PRO A 42 -0.87 0.91 -0.51
N ILE A 43 -1.43 0.77 0.68
CA ILE A 43 -1.53 -0.51 1.40
C ILE A 43 -3.00 -0.81 1.70
N PRO A 44 -3.35 -2.07 1.93
CA PRO A 44 -4.70 -2.44 2.36
C PRO A 44 -5.20 -1.62 3.54
N GLY A 45 -6.40 -1.06 3.38
CA GLY A 45 -7.02 -0.09 4.30
C GLY A 45 -6.96 1.36 3.80
N ASP A 46 -6.04 1.69 2.91
CA ASP A 46 -6.00 3.01 2.27
C ASP A 46 -7.18 3.20 1.32
N LYS A 47 -7.64 4.43 1.19
CA LYS A 47 -8.55 4.81 0.11
C LYS A 47 -7.77 4.85 -1.19
N ILE A 48 -8.19 4.08 -2.17
CA ILE A 48 -7.48 3.91 -3.45
C ILE A 48 -8.31 4.33 -4.65
N SER A 49 -7.63 4.64 -5.72
CA SER A 49 -8.18 4.82 -7.06
C SER A 49 -7.28 4.12 -8.08
N GLY A 50 -7.88 3.62 -9.15
CA GLY A 50 -7.19 2.92 -10.21
C GLY A 50 -7.38 3.57 -11.57
N PHE A 51 -6.39 3.40 -12.43
CA PHE A 51 -6.43 3.76 -13.84
C PHE A 51 -6.01 2.57 -14.68
N ILE A 52 -6.69 2.38 -15.79
CA ILE A 52 -6.24 1.46 -16.83
C ILE A 52 -5.59 2.23 -17.96
N PHE A 53 -4.47 1.71 -18.44
CA PHE A 53 -3.82 2.13 -19.68
C PHE A 53 -4.29 1.29 -20.85
N GLU A 54 -4.03 1.73 -22.08
CA GLU A 54 -4.41 1.02 -23.31
C GLU A 54 -3.86 -0.41 -23.40
N ASP A 55 -2.72 -0.68 -22.76
CA ASP A 55 -2.07 -1.99 -22.67
C ASP A 55 -2.64 -2.92 -21.60
N LYS A 56 -3.76 -2.54 -20.97
CA LYS A 56 -4.44 -3.26 -19.88
C LYS A 56 -3.66 -3.27 -18.55
N GLU A 57 -2.64 -2.44 -18.40
CA GLU A 57 -2.01 -2.22 -17.11
C GLU A 57 -2.88 -1.31 -16.24
N ILE A 58 -3.13 -1.74 -15.00
CA ILE A 58 -3.85 -0.96 -14.00
C ILE A 58 -2.86 -0.44 -12.97
N GLU A 59 -2.83 0.85 -12.81
CA GLU A 59 -2.04 1.53 -11.79
C GLU A 59 -2.93 1.99 -10.64
N ILE A 60 -2.57 1.59 -9.42
CA ILE A 60 -3.30 1.90 -8.20
C ILE A 60 -2.56 2.99 -7.43
N HIS A 61 -3.28 4.03 -7.08
CA HIS A 61 -2.79 5.12 -6.26
C HIS A 61 -3.62 5.29 -4.99
N HIS A 62 -3.01 5.86 -3.97
CA HIS A 62 -3.76 6.44 -2.85
C HIS A 62 -4.67 7.54 -3.38
N SER A 63 -5.92 7.61 -2.93
CA SER A 63 -6.91 8.57 -3.45
C SER A 63 -6.49 10.03 -3.31
N ASN A 64 -5.65 10.34 -2.32
CA ASN A 64 -5.11 11.69 -2.10
C ASN A 64 -3.79 11.96 -2.82
N CYS A 65 -3.25 10.98 -3.54
CA CYS A 65 -2.03 11.17 -4.30
C CYS A 65 -2.25 12.18 -5.44
N LYS A 66 -1.27 13.04 -5.68
CA LYS A 66 -1.32 14.01 -6.78
C LYS A 66 -1.47 13.36 -8.16
N ASN A 67 -1.00 12.12 -8.30
CA ASN A 67 -1.10 11.34 -9.55
C ASN A 67 -2.40 10.51 -9.61
N SER A 68 -3.23 10.60 -8.58
CA SER A 68 -4.52 9.95 -8.52
C SER A 68 -5.60 10.79 -9.18
N PHE A 69 -6.69 10.13 -9.55
CA PHE A 69 -7.94 10.77 -9.95
C PHE A 69 -8.81 11.00 -8.71
N ASN A 70 -9.23 12.25 -8.51
CA ASN A 70 -10.22 12.62 -7.50
C ASN A 70 -10.95 13.90 -7.95
N LYS A 71 -11.84 14.43 -7.10
CA LYS A 71 -12.59 15.66 -7.41
C LYS A 71 -11.72 16.88 -7.73
N LYS A 72 -10.47 16.89 -7.30
CA LYS A 72 -9.51 17.99 -7.49
C LYS A 72 -8.60 17.75 -8.70
N ASN A 73 -8.31 16.51 -9.04
CA ASN A 73 -7.38 16.13 -10.10
C ASN A 73 -8.17 15.61 -11.31
N LYS A 74 -7.85 16.13 -12.48
CA LYS A 74 -8.41 15.61 -13.73
C LYS A 74 -7.77 14.25 -14.06
N VAL A 75 -8.53 13.43 -14.78
CA VAL A 75 -8.00 12.18 -15.33
C VAL A 75 -6.85 12.51 -16.28
N PRO A 76 -5.67 11.93 -16.10
CA PRO A 76 -4.57 12.13 -17.04
C PRO A 76 -4.94 11.63 -18.45
N VAL A 77 -4.41 12.30 -19.44
CA VAL A 77 -4.62 11.90 -20.85
C VAL A 77 -4.12 10.47 -21.08
N GLY A 78 -4.91 9.67 -21.79
CA GLY A 78 -4.60 8.26 -22.10
C GLY A 78 -4.86 7.29 -20.95
N LYS A 79 -5.44 7.74 -19.84
CA LYS A 79 -5.83 6.89 -18.71
C LYS A 79 -7.34 6.84 -18.58
N ILE A 80 -7.87 5.68 -18.27
CA ILE A 80 -9.30 5.46 -18.02
C ILE A 80 -9.47 5.08 -16.56
N PRO A 81 -10.30 5.80 -15.77
CA PRO A 81 -10.57 5.42 -14.40
C PRO A 81 -11.26 4.06 -14.34
N VAL A 82 -10.84 3.22 -13.41
CA VAL A 82 -11.50 1.95 -13.10
C VAL A 82 -11.81 1.89 -11.61
N GLU A 83 -12.90 1.24 -11.28
CA GLU A 83 -13.28 1.03 -9.88
C GLU A 83 -12.48 -0.14 -9.31
N VAL A 84 -11.80 0.12 -8.20
CA VAL A 84 -10.93 -0.85 -7.52
C VAL A 84 -11.24 -0.89 -6.03
N ALA A 85 -11.06 -2.04 -5.43
CA ALA A 85 -11.21 -2.25 -3.99
C ALA A 85 -10.21 -3.28 -3.48
N TRP A 86 -9.89 -3.20 -2.19
CA TRP A 86 -9.08 -4.21 -1.53
C TRP A 86 -9.86 -5.50 -1.32
N SER A 87 -9.23 -6.64 -1.61
CA SER A 87 -9.76 -7.97 -1.33
C SER A 87 -8.90 -8.63 -0.25
N ILE A 88 -9.10 -8.20 0.98
CA ILE A 88 -8.34 -8.69 2.14
C ILE A 88 -9.27 -9.29 3.20
N SER A 89 -8.72 -10.22 3.98
CA SER A 89 -9.37 -10.66 5.22
C SER A 89 -8.86 -9.84 6.40
N GLU A 90 -9.76 -9.11 7.05
CA GLU A 90 -9.42 -8.32 8.25
C GLU A 90 -9.08 -9.18 9.47
N LYS A 91 -9.38 -10.47 9.43
CA LYS A 91 -9.18 -11.40 10.53
C LYS A 91 -7.88 -12.20 10.45
N LEU A 92 -7.32 -12.34 9.26
CA LEU A 92 -6.07 -13.08 9.08
C LEU A 92 -4.87 -12.23 9.48
N THR A 93 -3.95 -12.87 10.17
CA THR A 93 -2.65 -12.27 10.50
C THR A 93 -1.60 -12.70 9.49
N GLN A 94 -0.69 -11.80 9.18
CA GLN A 94 0.51 -12.08 8.40
C GLN A 94 1.69 -11.27 8.93
N GLN A 95 2.88 -11.74 8.63
CA GLN A 95 4.09 -10.99 8.92
C GLN A 95 4.22 -9.81 7.95
N HIS A 96 4.59 -8.67 8.48
CA HIS A 96 4.83 -7.46 7.70
C HIS A 96 6.28 -6.99 7.83
N ILE A 97 6.83 -6.52 6.73
CA ILE A 97 8.15 -5.91 6.67
C ILE A 97 8.00 -4.50 6.09
N LEU A 98 8.38 -3.52 6.89
CA LEU A 98 8.36 -2.11 6.52
C LEU A 98 9.71 -1.67 5.98
N HIS A 99 9.70 -1.00 4.84
CA HIS A 99 10.81 -0.19 4.37
C HIS A 99 10.45 1.29 4.52
N ILE A 100 11.19 2.01 5.35
CA ILE A 100 10.95 3.41 5.63
C ILE A 100 12.16 4.22 5.21
N GLN A 101 11.99 5.09 4.22
CA GLN A 101 12.98 6.09 3.88
C GLN A 101 12.76 7.32 4.74
N VAL A 102 13.80 7.75 5.44
CA VAL A 102 13.77 8.90 6.35
C VAL A 102 14.86 9.90 6.03
N ILE A 103 14.67 11.15 6.47
CA ILE A 103 15.79 12.08 6.65
C ILE A 103 16.50 11.63 7.92
N ASP A 104 17.80 11.31 7.79
CA ASP A 104 18.59 10.81 8.93
C ASP A 104 18.76 11.88 10.02
N GLY A 105 18.75 11.43 11.25
CA GLY A 105 18.87 12.31 12.42
C GLY A 105 18.76 11.57 13.74
N ALA A 106 19.11 12.27 14.79
CA ALA A 106 19.06 11.71 16.15
C ALA A 106 17.62 11.37 16.58
N GLY A 107 17.45 10.20 17.17
CA GLY A 107 16.19 9.76 17.76
C GLY A 107 15.10 9.30 16.79
N ILE A 108 15.37 9.28 15.47
CA ILE A 108 14.38 8.89 14.47
C ILE A 108 13.97 7.43 14.62
N LEU A 109 14.94 6.53 14.74
CA LEU A 109 14.65 5.10 14.96
C LEU A 109 13.85 4.89 16.23
N TYR A 110 14.17 5.61 17.30
CA TYR A 110 13.42 5.56 18.55
C TYR A 110 11.94 5.98 18.35
N GLN A 111 11.69 7.07 17.64
CA GLN A 111 10.32 7.54 17.41
C GLN A 111 9.50 6.54 16.60
N ILE A 112 10.11 5.94 15.58
CA ILE A 112 9.45 4.90 14.75
C ILE A 112 9.16 3.66 15.58
N THR A 113 10.15 3.13 16.27
CA THR A 113 9.99 1.90 17.08
C THR A 113 9.03 2.11 18.25
N LYS A 114 8.98 3.31 18.82
CA LYS A 114 8.00 3.67 19.85
C LYS A 114 6.58 3.60 19.34
N ILE A 115 6.29 4.09 18.14
CA ILE A 115 4.94 4.02 17.53
C ILE A 115 4.52 2.56 17.35
N ILE A 116 5.40 1.70 16.88
CA ILE A 116 5.13 0.27 16.71
C ILE A 116 4.87 -0.39 18.06
N LYS A 117 5.73 -0.11 19.04
CA LYS A 117 5.59 -0.64 20.40
C LYS A 117 4.30 -0.18 21.08
N ASP A 118 3.93 1.10 20.94
CA ASP A 118 2.71 1.66 21.52
C ASP A 118 1.44 1.06 20.89
N ALA A 119 1.54 0.51 19.68
CA ALA A 119 0.49 -0.27 19.05
C ALA A 119 0.39 -1.72 19.60
N GLY A 120 1.25 -2.10 20.54
CA GLY A 120 1.30 -3.44 21.12
C GLY A 120 1.95 -4.49 20.21
N VAL A 121 2.74 -4.07 19.24
CA VAL A 121 3.34 -4.93 18.22
C VAL A 121 4.83 -5.14 18.49
N THR A 122 5.27 -6.40 18.37
CA THR A 122 6.66 -6.80 18.58
C THR A 122 7.49 -6.60 17.32
N ILE A 123 8.62 -5.94 17.46
CA ILE A 123 9.65 -5.85 16.41
C ILE A 123 10.53 -7.08 16.49
N ILE A 124 10.61 -7.85 15.40
CA ILE A 124 11.45 -9.04 15.30
C ILE A 124 12.86 -8.67 14.92
N ASN A 125 13.02 -7.78 13.94
CA ASN A 125 14.31 -7.31 13.46
C ASN A 125 14.20 -5.87 12.96
N SER A 126 15.29 -5.12 13.09
CA SER A 126 15.40 -3.80 12.48
C SER A 126 16.82 -3.57 11.96
N GLU A 127 16.91 -3.03 10.77
CA GLU A 127 18.16 -2.70 10.08
C GLU A 127 18.09 -1.25 9.59
N THR A 128 19.20 -0.53 9.74
CA THR A 128 19.31 0.85 9.26
C THR A 128 20.51 0.96 8.35
N ALA A 129 20.32 1.50 7.16
CA ALA A 129 21.39 1.78 6.21
C ALA A 129 21.41 3.26 5.86
N ALA A 130 22.53 3.92 6.17
CA ALA A 130 22.74 5.30 5.74
C ALA A 130 22.84 5.39 4.22
N LYS A 131 22.24 6.42 3.65
CA LYS A 131 22.23 6.73 2.22
C LYS A 131 22.87 8.09 1.98
N GLN A 132 23.03 8.44 0.70
CA GLN A 132 23.51 9.78 0.32
C GLN A 132 22.49 10.87 0.69
N ASN A 133 22.94 12.12 0.77
CA ASN A 133 22.10 13.31 1.01
C ASN A 133 21.32 13.29 2.34
N ASN A 134 21.91 12.78 3.39
CA ASN A 134 21.29 12.69 4.73
C ASN A 134 20.00 11.87 4.78
N TYR A 135 19.84 10.89 3.88
CA TYR A 135 18.78 9.90 3.96
C TYR A 135 19.26 8.63 4.65
N ALA A 136 18.34 7.91 5.22
CA ALA A 136 18.55 6.54 5.68
C ALA A 136 17.35 5.67 5.27
N ASP A 137 17.62 4.40 5.02
CA ASP A 137 16.60 3.38 4.85
C ASP A 137 16.53 2.54 6.11
N ILE A 138 15.34 2.41 6.66
CA ILE A 138 15.06 1.59 7.84
C ILE A 138 14.17 0.44 7.39
N ARG A 139 14.65 -0.79 7.60
CA ARG A 139 13.88 -2.01 7.39
C ARG A 139 13.45 -2.55 8.73
N ILE A 140 12.15 -2.71 8.95
CA ILE A 140 11.61 -3.22 10.21
C ILE A 140 10.71 -4.42 9.91
N GLU A 141 11.07 -5.53 10.50
CA GLU A 141 10.30 -6.76 10.49
C GLU A 141 9.50 -6.87 11.79
N ILE A 142 8.20 -7.02 11.68
CA ILE A 142 7.28 -7.09 12.81
C ILE A 142 6.59 -8.45 12.86
N GLU A 143 6.06 -8.80 14.04
CA GLU A 143 5.28 -10.00 14.22
C GLU A 143 4.05 -10.05 13.30
N SER A 144 3.46 -11.24 13.19
CA SER A 144 2.22 -11.41 12.42
C SER A 144 1.07 -10.67 13.07
N ILE A 145 0.51 -9.71 12.34
CA ILE A 145 -0.64 -8.89 12.74
C ILE A 145 -1.66 -8.81 11.60
N THR A 146 -2.86 -8.36 11.92
CA THR A 146 -3.91 -8.12 10.93
C THR A 146 -3.63 -6.86 10.13
N TRP A 147 -4.19 -6.76 8.92
CA TRP A 147 -4.09 -5.57 8.09
C TRP A 147 -4.60 -4.28 8.77
N PRO A 148 -5.73 -4.28 9.49
CA PRO A 148 -6.19 -3.08 10.19
C PRO A 148 -5.18 -2.55 11.23
N VAL A 149 -4.51 -3.45 11.96
CA VAL A 149 -3.46 -3.05 12.93
C VAL A 149 -2.26 -2.48 12.20
N PHE A 150 -1.80 -3.15 11.14
CA PHE A 150 -0.69 -2.68 10.31
C PHE A 150 -0.99 -1.30 9.69
N HIS A 151 -2.17 -1.12 9.13
CA HIS A 151 -2.60 0.14 8.54
C HIS A 151 -2.58 1.30 9.56
N LYS A 152 -3.04 1.08 10.79
CA LYS A 152 -2.97 2.08 11.86
C LYS A 152 -1.54 2.51 12.19
N ILE A 153 -0.60 1.57 12.19
CA ILE A 153 0.83 1.88 12.40
C ILE A 153 1.33 2.79 11.26
N VAL A 154 1.07 2.41 10.02
CA VAL A 154 1.50 3.19 8.85
C VAL A 154 0.87 4.58 8.82
N GLU A 155 -0.41 4.72 9.19
CA GLU A 155 -1.08 6.02 9.29
C GLU A 155 -0.44 6.96 10.32
N LYS A 156 0.17 6.42 11.38
CA LYS A 156 0.91 7.21 12.38
C LYS A 156 2.33 7.56 11.94
N LEU A 157 2.94 6.73 11.11
CA LEU A 157 4.30 6.95 10.61
C LEU A 157 4.34 7.95 9.44
N ARG A 158 3.39 7.88 8.52
CA ARG A 158 3.37 8.70 7.30
C ARG A 158 3.43 10.21 7.54
N PRO A 159 2.73 10.81 8.54
CA PRO A 159 2.76 12.26 8.76
C PRO A 159 4.02 12.77 9.45
N LEU A 160 4.90 11.91 9.93
CA LEU A 160 6.15 12.34 10.56
C LEU A 160 7.03 13.09 9.55
N LYS A 161 7.51 14.27 9.93
CA LYS A 161 8.24 15.19 9.03
C LYS A 161 9.49 14.56 8.40
N PHE A 162 10.16 13.67 9.13
CA PHE A 162 11.36 12.98 8.66
C PHE A 162 11.07 11.75 7.80
N VAL A 163 9.82 11.25 7.77
CA VAL A 163 9.41 10.13 6.92
C VAL A 163 9.15 10.63 5.51
N LYS A 164 9.87 10.08 4.54
CA LYS A 164 9.74 10.44 3.13
C LYS A 164 8.94 9.42 2.35
N LYS A 165 9.09 8.14 2.69
CA LYS A 165 8.46 7.05 1.96
C LYS A 165 8.30 5.86 2.89
N ILE A 166 7.14 5.21 2.83
CA ILE A 166 6.90 3.92 3.48
C ILE A 166 6.45 2.94 2.41
N GLN A 167 7.07 1.79 2.40
CA GLN A 167 6.74 0.69 1.50
C GLN A 167 6.71 -0.61 2.30
N GLU A 168 5.76 -1.48 2.02
CA GLU A 168 5.78 -2.84 2.51
C GLU A 168 6.58 -3.71 1.56
N GLU A 169 7.49 -4.52 2.11
CA GLU A 169 8.16 -5.56 1.35
C GLU A 169 7.16 -6.68 1.07
N ALA A 170 7.02 -7.06 -0.21
CA ALA A 170 6.23 -8.22 -0.57
C ALA A 170 6.81 -9.46 0.11
N SER A 171 6.01 -10.13 0.92
CA SER A 171 6.40 -11.44 1.47
C SER A 171 6.57 -12.42 0.33
N ALA A 172 7.73 -13.00 0.29
CA ALA A 172 8.07 -14.04 -0.66
C ALA A 172 7.13 -15.27 -0.53
#